data_a6192d8100e8759142d16eb2750caa3a
#
_entry.id   a6192d8100e8759142d16eb2750caa3a
#
_cell.length_a   1.000
_cell.length_b   1.000
_cell.length_c   1.000
_cell.angle_alpha   90.00
_cell.angle_beta   90.00
_cell.angle_gamma   90.00
#
_symmetry.space_group_name_H-M   'P 1'
#
loop_
_entity.id
_entity.type
_entity.pdbx_description
1 polymer ?
#
loop_
_entity_poly.entity_id
_entity_poly.type
_entity_poly.pdbx_seq_one_letter_code
_entity_poly.pdbx_strand_id
1 'polypeptide(L)'
;MRVELFNRSIEAIIAKLHQLKGSWISELHLPGNRLGEEKFTELALLFSMFKYFGIHSLNLHLNALGQNAGPTGVEWVALFNLLKDSGISHLDLGSNHFGLRTGPELIALFSALKGSSITRLHLKSNDLNQKTGAELAALIAVLSESGLIQLDLSYNYLGQRPAHELIELFQTWHGRSMAVLDLAHNELGKQDGATLAILFSAFQHSLITHLGLRSNDLYLRTGTEFNALLHAFKGSPVTHLDLSDNGFYLMADTPFETLFDALQGSSISHLNVSCNGLGELDLTELTALFSSLKTTEVSHLDAGDNEFDSKTAEELAALFDALTHSRLIHLGLNDCHFHERTADELNVIFNALPVHIRSIKLSLQEVTQMDYEQRQAIQRRFPRAEQIILVDNEKDRTLNPSSNRDDANVYRRLGFIEVPVPSLAGLTSCFVVSNNLRFKRNVERVLPDEVKKRIL
;
A
#
# COMPACT_ATOMS: atom_id res chain seq x y z
N MET A 1 0.95 -0.46 22.40
CA MET A 1 0.53 0.97 22.43
C MET A 1 1.35 1.74 21.41
N ARG A 2 0.71 2.59 20.60
CA ARG A 2 1.39 3.56 19.73
C ARG A 2 1.64 4.85 20.49
N VAL A 3 2.86 5.39 20.39
CA VAL A 3 3.26 6.69 20.95
C VAL A 3 3.82 7.54 19.82
N GLU A 4 3.32 8.76 19.71
CA GLU A 4 3.73 9.69 18.66
C GLU A 4 4.13 11.04 19.31
N LEU A 5 5.35 11.49 19.01
CA LEU A 5 5.94 12.73 19.52
C LEU A 5 6.54 13.49 18.32
N PHE A 6 5.89 14.57 17.94
CA PHE A 6 6.26 15.41 16.79
C PHE A 6 6.64 16.81 17.23
N ASN A 7 7.65 17.40 16.60
CA ASN A 7 8.18 18.74 16.93
C ASN A 7 8.50 18.90 18.44
N ARG A 8 9.19 17.92 19.01
CA ARG A 8 9.61 17.97 20.42
C ARG A 8 11.14 18.06 20.52
N SER A 9 11.64 18.75 21.56
CA SER A 9 13.05 18.66 21.90
C SER A 9 13.40 17.25 22.42
N ILE A 10 14.66 16.88 22.31
CA ILE A 10 15.12 15.55 22.74
C ILE A 10 14.88 15.33 24.23
N GLU A 11 15.03 16.36 25.07
CA GLU A 11 14.76 16.27 26.51
C GLU A 11 13.27 15.97 26.78
N ALA A 12 12.37 16.60 26.03
CA ALA A 12 10.93 16.34 26.15
C ALA A 12 10.57 14.91 25.73
N ILE A 13 11.22 14.38 24.68
CA ILE A 13 11.06 12.99 24.24
C ILE A 13 11.55 12.03 25.34
N ILE A 14 12.76 12.22 25.86
CA ILE A 14 13.35 11.42 26.92
C ILE A 14 12.48 11.47 28.18
N ALA A 15 12.04 12.67 28.60
CA ALA A 15 11.17 12.82 29.77
C ALA A 15 9.83 12.08 29.58
N LYS A 16 9.24 12.12 28.39
CA LYS A 16 8.01 11.38 28.07
C LYS A 16 8.23 9.88 28.14
N LEU A 17 9.30 9.37 27.56
CA LEU A 17 9.65 7.93 27.63
C LEU A 17 9.91 7.49 29.08
N HIS A 18 10.55 8.31 29.90
CA HIS A 18 10.69 8.01 31.35
C HIS A 18 9.35 7.89 32.07
N GLN A 19 8.37 8.75 31.75
CA GLN A 19 7.00 8.66 32.30
C GLN A 19 6.30 7.36 31.88
N LEU A 20 6.65 6.82 30.71
CA LEU A 20 6.07 5.58 30.16
C LEU A 20 6.84 4.33 30.53
N LYS A 21 7.84 4.43 31.40
CA LYS A 21 8.65 3.28 31.85
C LYS A 21 7.75 2.22 32.47
N GLY A 22 7.89 0.98 31.97
CA GLY A 22 7.03 -0.14 32.36
C GLY A 22 5.77 -0.31 31.51
N SER A 23 5.51 0.61 30.58
CA SER A 23 4.46 0.43 29.56
C SER A 23 5.03 -0.31 28.35
N TRP A 24 4.18 -1.14 27.71
CA TRP A 24 4.54 -1.79 26.45
C TRP A 24 4.22 -0.86 25.28
N ILE A 25 5.26 -0.35 24.61
CA ILE A 25 5.14 0.52 23.42
C ILE A 25 5.50 -0.34 22.20
N SER A 26 4.51 -0.70 21.38
CA SER A 26 4.76 -1.46 20.14
C SER A 26 5.23 -0.59 19.00
N GLU A 27 4.79 0.65 18.94
CA GLU A 27 5.09 1.61 17.88
C GLU A 27 5.51 2.94 18.50
N LEU A 28 6.70 3.42 18.14
CA LEU A 28 7.22 4.72 18.55
C LEU A 28 7.48 5.58 17.32
N HIS A 29 6.75 6.67 17.21
CA HIS A 29 6.85 7.62 16.10
C HIS A 29 7.46 8.93 16.62
N LEU A 30 8.63 9.29 16.09
CA LEU A 30 9.38 10.49 16.42
C LEU A 30 9.67 11.34 15.16
N PRO A 31 8.69 11.63 14.27
CA PRO A 31 8.97 12.36 13.05
C PRO A 31 9.21 13.85 13.34
N GLY A 32 10.08 14.48 12.53
CA GLY A 32 10.24 15.94 12.50
C GLY A 32 10.81 16.55 13.78
N ASN A 33 11.64 15.83 14.54
CA ASN A 33 12.22 16.30 15.81
C ASN A 33 13.66 16.81 15.66
N ARG A 34 14.20 16.92 14.43
CA ARG A 34 15.56 17.37 14.16
C ARG A 34 16.66 16.62 14.92
N LEU A 35 16.45 15.33 15.16
CA LEU A 35 17.39 14.51 15.93
C LEU A 35 18.80 14.49 15.31
N GLY A 36 18.95 14.77 14.01
CA GLY A 36 20.24 14.88 13.36
C GLY A 36 21.08 16.10 13.78
N GLU A 37 20.50 17.08 14.46
CA GLU A 37 21.16 18.29 14.97
C GLU A 37 21.55 18.14 16.44
N GLU A 38 21.11 17.07 17.12
CA GLU A 38 21.30 16.86 18.57
C GLU A 38 22.69 16.30 18.90
N LYS A 39 23.10 16.44 20.14
CA LYS A 39 24.39 15.93 20.61
C LYS A 39 24.38 14.41 20.70
N PHE A 40 25.52 13.80 20.38
CA PHE A 40 25.70 12.35 20.49
C PHE A 40 25.29 11.77 21.86
N THR A 41 25.65 12.45 22.96
CA THR A 41 25.31 11.97 24.31
C THR A 41 23.83 11.88 24.59
N GLU A 42 23.04 12.82 24.08
CA GLU A 42 21.59 12.86 24.23
C GLU A 42 20.91 11.81 23.36
N LEU A 43 21.37 11.68 22.12
CA LEU A 43 20.91 10.61 21.21
C LEU A 43 21.28 9.23 21.73
N ALA A 44 22.47 9.03 22.27
CA ALA A 44 22.89 7.75 22.85
C ALA A 44 22.00 7.36 24.05
N LEU A 45 21.61 8.34 24.87
CA LEU A 45 20.64 8.12 25.94
C LEU A 45 19.30 7.69 25.35
N LEU A 46 18.75 8.44 24.39
CA LEU A 46 17.47 8.13 23.73
C LEU A 46 17.48 6.74 23.11
N PHE A 47 18.47 6.43 22.26
CA PHE A 47 18.56 5.15 21.55
C PHE A 47 18.74 3.96 22.52
N SER A 48 19.49 4.15 23.60
CA SER A 48 19.66 3.13 24.62
C SER A 48 18.36 2.76 25.36
N MET A 49 17.38 3.65 25.35
CA MET A 49 16.08 3.41 25.99
C MET A 49 15.18 2.48 25.19
N PHE A 50 15.29 2.44 23.85
CA PHE A 50 14.36 1.71 23.00
C PHE A 50 14.21 0.23 23.38
N LYS A 51 15.28 -0.43 23.78
CA LYS A 51 15.27 -1.84 24.20
C LYS A 51 14.37 -2.15 25.41
N TYR A 52 13.99 -1.14 26.19
CA TYR A 52 13.20 -1.34 27.41
C TYR A 52 11.69 -1.27 27.19
N PHE A 53 11.22 -0.91 25.99
CA PHE A 53 9.80 -0.68 25.70
C PHE A 53 9.15 -1.76 24.84
N GLY A 54 9.94 -2.69 24.26
CA GLY A 54 9.41 -3.71 23.33
C GLY A 54 8.93 -3.11 22.02
N ILE A 55 9.61 -2.08 21.52
CA ILE A 55 9.29 -1.39 20.29
C ILE A 55 9.54 -2.32 19.10
N HIS A 56 8.52 -2.54 18.25
CA HIS A 56 8.63 -3.30 17.03
C HIS A 56 8.76 -2.39 15.81
N SER A 57 8.15 -1.21 15.86
CA SER A 57 8.18 -0.21 14.80
C SER A 57 8.69 1.12 15.35
N LEU A 58 9.80 1.60 14.79
CA LEU A 58 10.40 2.90 15.08
C LEU A 58 10.35 3.78 13.84
N ASN A 59 9.68 4.92 13.96
CA ASN A 59 9.65 5.94 12.90
C ASN A 59 10.53 7.13 13.31
N LEU A 60 11.58 7.37 12.54
CA LEU A 60 12.51 8.50 12.64
C LEU A 60 12.47 9.38 11.38
N HIS A 61 11.36 9.39 10.67
CA HIS A 61 11.15 10.18 9.46
C HIS A 61 11.39 11.68 9.71
N LEU A 62 11.96 12.39 8.74
CA LEU A 62 12.10 13.85 8.76
C LEU A 62 12.95 14.38 9.95
N ASN A 63 14.04 13.70 10.28
CA ASN A 63 14.89 14.06 11.44
C ASN A 63 16.29 14.60 11.06
N ALA A 64 16.56 14.83 9.78
CA ALA A 64 17.81 15.39 9.27
C ALA A 64 19.07 14.55 9.64
N LEU A 65 18.95 13.22 9.81
CA LEU A 65 20.01 12.33 10.29
C LEU A 65 21.22 12.26 9.34
N GLY A 66 21.03 12.56 8.06
CA GLY A 66 22.08 12.62 7.04
C GLY A 66 22.86 13.95 7.02
N GLN A 67 22.36 14.98 7.69
CA GLN A 67 23.05 16.28 7.75
C GLN A 67 24.29 16.21 8.68
N ASN A 68 25.24 17.13 8.44
CA ASN A 68 26.50 17.19 9.22
C ASN A 68 26.43 18.19 10.40
N ALA A 69 25.24 18.41 10.94
CA ALA A 69 25.01 19.41 12.00
C ALA A 69 25.16 18.83 13.42
N GLY A 70 25.10 17.52 13.59
CA GLY A 70 25.16 16.81 14.88
C GLY A 70 26.31 15.80 14.94
N PRO A 71 26.03 14.52 15.28
CA PRO A 71 27.05 13.49 15.44
C PRO A 71 27.91 13.26 14.18
N THR A 72 29.16 12.91 14.41
CA THR A 72 30.09 12.48 13.36
C THR A 72 29.65 11.14 12.76
N GLY A 73 30.21 10.74 11.61
CA GLY A 73 29.91 9.46 10.98
C GLY A 73 30.17 8.27 11.93
N VAL A 74 31.24 8.31 12.70
CA VAL A 74 31.59 7.25 13.71
C VAL A 74 30.57 7.20 14.85
N GLU A 75 30.13 8.35 15.33
CA GLU A 75 29.10 8.44 16.38
C GLU A 75 27.75 7.93 15.89
N TRP A 76 27.37 8.21 14.64
CA TRP A 76 26.16 7.64 14.03
C TRP A 76 26.24 6.12 13.95
N VAL A 77 27.38 5.54 13.58
CA VAL A 77 27.60 4.09 13.58
C VAL A 77 27.39 3.52 15.00
N ALA A 78 27.90 4.21 16.02
CA ALA A 78 27.69 3.80 17.42
C ALA A 78 26.20 3.86 17.82
N LEU A 79 25.45 4.91 17.40
CA LEU A 79 24.01 5.02 17.65
C LEU A 79 23.22 3.89 16.98
N PHE A 80 23.51 3.59 15.70
CA PHE A 80 22.83 2.51 14.98
C PHE A 80 23.14 1.13 15.58
N ASN A 81 24.32 0.93 16.15
CA ASN A 81 24.62 -0.30 16.89
C ASN A 81 23.70 -0.49 18.12
N LEU A 82 23.20 0.58 18.74
CA LEU A 82 22.24 0.47 19.85
C LEU A 82 20.88 -0.08 19.41
N LEU A 83 20.58 -0.03 18.11
CA LEU A 83 19.33 -0.60 17.57
C LEU A 83 19.37 -2.13 17.47
N LYS A 84 20.55 -2.77 17.49
CA LYS A 84 20.67 -4.24 17.33
C LYS A 84 19.86 -5.01 18.37
N ASP A 85 19.96 -4.60 19.62
CA ASP A 85 19.35 -5.30 20.76
C ASP A 85 17.99 -4.71 21.15
N SER A 86 17.44 -3.82 20.32
CA SER A 86 16.20 -3.12 20.62
C SER A 86 14.92 -3.95 20.36
N GLY A 87 15.02 -5.01 19.52
CA GLY A 87 13.88 -5.79 19.07
C GLY A 87 13.04 -5.12 17.96
N ILE A 88 13.52 -3.99 17.43
CA ILE A 88 12.87 -3.26 16.34
C ILE A 88 12.96 -4.10 15.06
N SER A 89 11.81 -4.35 14.43
CA SER A 89 11.70 -5.07 13.15
C SER A 89 11.36 -4.16 11.97
N HIS A 90 10.79 -2.98 12.23
CA HIS A 90 10.43 -1.97 11.25
C HIS A 90 11.11 -0.65 11.60
N LEU A 91 11.93 -0.14 10.68
CA LEU A 91 12.65 1.12 10.86
C LEU A 91 12.34 2.06 9.69
N ASP A 92 11.72 3.19 9.99
CA ASP A 92 11.49 4.25 9.03
C ASP A 92 12.52 5.38 9.22
N LEU A 93 13.34 5.55 8.19
CA LEU A 93 14.38 6.58 8.07
C LEU A 93 14.12 7.51 6.87
N GLY A 94 12.87 7.62 6.41
CA GLY A 94 12.50 8.47 5.29
C GLY A 94 12.82 9.94 5.54
N SER A 95 13.08 10.70 4.47
CA SER A 95 13.32 12.16 4.49
C SER A 95 14.41 12.60 5.49
N ASN A 96 15.53 11.90 5.50
CA ASN A 96 16.63 12.19 6.41
C ASN A 96 17.89 12.74 5.72
N HIS A 97 17.85 12.95 4.40
CA HIS A 97 18.95 13.50 3.60
C HIS A 97 20.23 12.66 3.64
N PHE A 98 20.13 11.34 3.67
CA PHE A 98 21.29 10.45 3.67
C PHE A 98 22.17 10.60 2.42
N GLY A 99 21.64 11.10 1.32
CA GLY A 99 22.41 11.47 0.14
C GLY A 99 23.52 12.50 0.40
N LEU A 100 23.46 13.27 1.49
CA LEU A 100 24.52 14.21 1.87
C LEU A 100 25.73 13.52 2.53
N ARG A 101 25.58 12.29 3.05
CA ARG A 101 26.68 11.51 3.62
C ARG A 101 27.58 10.96 2.52
N THR A 102 28.86 10.75 2.81
CA THR A 102 29.73 10.04 1.87
C THR A 102 29.32 8.57 1.72
N GLY A 103 29.64 7.94 0.59
CA GLY A 103 29.37 6.52 0.38
C GLY A 103 29.93 5.60 1.47
N PRO A 104 31.22 5.75 1.86
CA PRO A 104 31.80 4.99 2.98
C PRO A 104 31.06 5.18 4.32
N GLU A 105 30.61 6.40 4.64
CA GLU A 105 29.83 6.64 5.86
C GLU A 105 28.48 5.94 5.83
N LEU A 106 27.77 5.96 4.69
CA LEU A 106 26.50 5.24 4.54
C LEU A 106 26.69 3.73 4.67
N ILE A 107 27.70 3.17 4.03
CA ILE A 107 28.03 1.75 4.12
C ILE A 107 28.35 1.36 5.56
N ALA A 108 29.16 2.15 6.29
CA ALA A 108 29.48 1.91 7.68
C ALA A 108 28.22 1.99 8.58
N LEU A 109 27.39 3.01 8.35
CA LEU A 109 26.16 3.25 9.11
C LEU A 109 25.19 2.06 8.98
N PHE A 110 24.88 1.63 7.75
CA PHE A 110 23.94 0.53 7.51
C PHE A 110 24.54 -0.84 7.82
N SER A 111 25.88 -0.99 7.77
CA SER A 111 26.56 -2.19 8.26
C SER A 111 26.35 -2.40 9.77
N ALA A 112 26.15 -1.32 10.53
CA ALA A 112 25.83 -1.39 11.95
C ALA A 112 24.49 -2.09 12.22
N LEU A 113 23.58 -2.18 11.25
CA LEU A 113 22.30 -2.90 11.37
C LEU A 113 22.44 -4.41 11.17
N LYS A 114 23.60 -4.91 10.71
CA LYS A 114 23.82 -6.34 10.49
C LYS A 114 23.67 -7.12 11.80
N GLY A 115 22.80 -8.14 11.78
CA GLY A 115 22.47 -8.95 12.96
C GLY A 115 21.42 -8.33 13.88
N SER A 116 20.79 -7.22 13.49
CA SER A 116 19.59 -6.70 14.15
C SER A 116 18.35 -7.51 13.78
N SER A 117 17.23 -7.23 14.46
CA SER A 117 15.91 -7.80 14.11
C SER A 117 15.20 -7.04 12.98
N ILE A 118 15.84 -6.03 12.37
CA ILE A 118 15.22 -5.18 11.37
C ILE A 118 15.05 -5.97 10.07
N THR A 119 13.79 -6.16 9.67
CA THR A 119 13.39 -6.83 8.43
C THR A 119 12.74 -5.88 7.42
N ARG A 120 12.29 -4.71 7.87
CA ARG A 120 11.69 -3.67 7.02
C ARG A 120 12.40 -2.35 7.25
N LEU A 121 12.88 -1.75 6.17
CA LEU A 121 13.59 -0.47 6.17
C LEU A 121 12.99 0.46 5.13
N HIS A 122 12.63 1.67 5.56
CA HIS A 122 12.20 2.74 4.66
C HIS A 122 13.31 3.78 4.55
N LEU A 123 13.78 3.98 3.32
CA LEU A 123 14.76 5.02 2.93
C LEU A 123 14.17 6.01 1.91
N LYS A 124 12.84 6.14 1.90
CA LYS A 124 12.11 7.07 1.05
C LYS A 124 12.64 8.50 1.17
N SER A 125 12.73 9.23 0.06
CA SER A 125 13.10 10.67 0.03
C SER A 125 14.42 10.95 0.75
N ASN A 126 15.48 10.26 0.39
CA ASN A 126 16.80 10.45 1.03
C ASN A 126 17.87 11.01 0.08
N ASP A 127 17.47 11.53 -1.08
CA ASP A 127 18.37 12.15 -2.07
C ASP A 127 19.49 11.20 -2.53
N LEU A 128 19.17 9.87 -2.63
CA LEU A 128 20.16 8.85 -2.95
C LEU A 128 20.70 8.98 -4.40
N ASN A 129 20.01 9.70 -5.27
CA ASN A 129 20.54 10.08 -6.59
C ASN A 129 21.86 10.89 -6.52
N GLN A 130 22.24 11.43 -5.36
CA GLN A 130 23.54 12.08 -5.16
C GLN A 130 24.70 11.08 -5.00
N LYS A 131 24.40 9.78 -4.86
CA LYS A 131 25.43 8.72 -4.77
C LYS A 131 25.77 8.19 -6.16
N THR A 132 27.01 7.76 -6.35
CA THR A 132 27.39 7.01 -7.56
C THR A 132 26.72 5.64 -7.62
N GLY A 133 26.62 5.03 -8.81
CA GLY A 133 26.08 3.68 -8.95
C GLY A 133 26.83 2.66 -8.09
N ALA A 134 28.16 2.74 -8.04
CA ALA A 134 29.00 1.88 -7.21
C ALA A 134 28.73 2.05 -5.70
N GLU A 135 28.52 3.28 -5.23
CA GLU A 135 28.15 3.54 -3.81
C GLU A 135 26.76 2.99 -3.48
N LEU A 136 25.78 3.16 -4.38
CA LEU A 136 24.45 2.58 -4.23
C LEU A 136 24.48 1.05 -4.26
N ALA A 137 25.23 0.47 -5.20
CA ALA A 137 25.39 -0.97 -5.29
C ALA A 137 26.01 -1.55 -3.99
N ALA A 138 27.03 -0.90 -3.45
CA ALA A 138 27.65 -1.29 -2.19
C ALA A 138 26.68 -1.13 -1.00
N LEU A 139 25.87 -0.06 -0.96
CA LEU A 139 24.83 0.14 0.05
C LEU A 139 23.80 -0.99 0.00
N ILE A 140 23.27 -1.29 -1.17
CA ILE A 140 22.29 -2.38 -1.38
C ILE A 140 22.88 -3.74 -0.97
N ALA A 141 24.15 -4.01 -1.30
CA ALA A 141 24.82 -5.23 -0.88
C ALA A 141 24.81 -5.37 0.66
N VAL A 142 25.18 -4.33 1.38
CA VAL A 142 25.21 -4.32 2.85
C VAL A 142 23.79 -4.49 3.42
N LEU A 143 22.81 -3.79 2.88
CA LEU A 143 21.40 -3.90 3.31
C LEU A 143 20.86 -5.31 3.09
N SER A 144 21.18 -5.93 1.97
CA SER A 144 20.77 -7.32 1.68
C SER A 144 21.38 -8.34 2.62
N GLU A 145 22.63 -8.10 3.08
CA GLU A 145 23.30 -8.95 4.08
C GLU A 145 22.77 -8.74 5.51
N SER A 146 22.00 -7.67 5.75
CA SER A 146 21.44 -7.35 7.05
C SER A 146 20.19 -8.15 7.40
N GLY A 147 19.68 -9.01 6.50
CA GLY A 147 18.48 -9.82 6.73
C GLY A 147 17.18 -9.08 6.40
N LEU A 148 17.25 -7.98 5.65
CA LEU A 148 16.08 -7.25 5.20
C LEU A 148 15.23 -8.11 4.26
N ILE A 149 13.90 -8.03 4.46
CA ILE A 149 12.88 -8.64 3.61
C ILE A 149 12.21 -7.58 2.74
N GLN A 150 12.06 -6.36 3.28
CA GLN A 150 11.42 -5.23 2.61
C GLN A 150 12.31 -3.99 2.66
N LEU A 151 12.46 -3.36 1.48
CA LEU A 151 13.17 -2.08 1.32
C LEU A 151 12.32 -1.11 0.50
N ASP A 152 12.11 0.08 1.03
CA ASP A 152 11.49 1.20 0.34
C ASP A 152 12.59 2.21 -0.06
N LEU A 153 12.78 2.39 -1.35
CA LEU A 153 13.67 3.38 -1.97
C LEU A 153 12.89 4.44 -2.76
N SER A 154 11.60 4.59 -2.49
CA SER A 154 10.76 5.55 -3.22
C SER A 154 11.26 6.99 -3.05
N TYR A 155 10.94 7.85 -4.02
CA TYR A 155 11.31 9.28 -4.02
C TYR A 155 12.82 9.57 -3.90
N ASN A 156 13.66 8.76 -4.53
CA ASN A 156 15.13 8.95 -4.51
C ASN A 156 15.71 9.40 -5.85
N TYR A 157 14.86 9.67 -6.85
CA TYR A 157 15.25 10.20 -8.16
C TYR A 157 16.28 9.32 -8.89
N LEU A 158 16.23 8.00 -8.70
CA LEU A 158 17.22 7.06 -9.25
C LEU A 158 17.29 7.11 -10.77
N GLY A 159 16.16 7.36 -11.46
CA GLY A 159 16.08 7.48 -12.90
C GLY A 159 16.90 8.65 -13.49
N GLN A 160 17.39 9.57 -12.68
CA GLN A 160 18.31 10.62 -13.12
C GLN A 160 19.77 10.14 -13.25
N ARG A 161 20.07 8.91 -12.80
CA ARG A 161 21.42 8.34 -12.88
C ARG A 161 21.75 7.88 -14.31
N PRO A 162 23.04 7.85 -14.70
CA PRO A 162 23.46 7.25 -15.96
C PRO A 162 23.02 5.79 -16.05
N ALA A 163 22.60 5.35 -17.25
CA ALA A 163 22.11 4.01 -17.51
C ALA A 163 23.02 2.88 -16.97
N HIS A 164 24.33 2.98 -17.22
CA HIS A 164 25.30 1.96 -16.78
C HIS A 164 25.35 1.83 -15.23
N GLU A 165 25.19 2.92 -14.50
CA GLU A 165 25.17 2.91 -13.02
C GLU A 165 23.90 2.26 -12.49
N LEU A 166 22.74 2.51 -13.13
CA LEU A 166 21.50 1.84 -12.78
C LEU A 166 21.56 0.35 -13.07
N ILE A 167 22.15 -0.05 -14.20
CA ILE A 167 22.33 -1.46 -14.54
C ILE A 167 23.18 -2.16 -13.46
N GLU A 168 24.30 -1.56 -13.06
CA GLU A 168 25.13 -2.08 -11.97
C GLU A 168 24.32 -2.21 -10.66
N LEU A 169 23.56 -1.18 -10.28
CA LEU A 169 22.70 -1.19 -9.10
C LEU A 169 21.68 -2.33 -9.15
N PHE A 170 20.96 -2.48 -10.26
CA PHE A 170 19.92 -3.50 -10.39
C PHE A 170 20.46 -4.93 -10.40
N GLN A 171 21.66 -5.14 -10.91
CA GLN A 171 22.34 -6.44 -10.84
C GLN A 171 22.69 -6.88 -9.42
N THR A 172 22.76 -5.96 -8.47
CA THR A 172 23.02 -6.31 -7.06
C THR A 172 21.89 -7.06 -6.37
N TRP A 173 20.68 -7.07 -6.96
CA TRP A 173 19.54 -7.82 -6.43
C TRP A 173 19.64 -9.34 -6.64
N HIS A 174 20.58 -9.80 -7.48
CA HIS A 174 20.74 -11.22 -7.79
C HIS A 174 21.03 -12.05 -6.54
N GLY A 175 20.18 -13.08 -6.29
CA GLY A 175 20.37 -14.04 -5.20
C GLY A 175 20.25 -13.46 -3.79
N ARG A 176 19.74 -12.25 -3.63
CA ARG A 176 19.54 -11.60 -2.33
C ARG A 176 18.19 -11.97 -1.71
N SER A 177 18.12 -12.02 -0.38
CA SER A 177 16.94 -12.47 0.39
C SER A 177 15.76 -11.50 0.40
N MET A 178 15.86 -10.35 -0.26
CA MET A 178 14.83 -9.32 -0.28
C MET A 178 13.62 -9.78 -1.12
N ALA A 179 12.42 -9.66 -0.53
CA ALA A 179 11.18 -10.08 -1.17
C ALA A 179 10.32 -8.90 -1.66
N VAL A 180 10.42 -7.74 -1.02
CA VAL A 180 9.60 -6.56 -1.31
C VAL A 180 10.51 -5.37 -1.58
N LEU A 181 10.41 -4.79 -2.78
CA LEU A 181 11.15 -3.61 -3.19
C LEU A 181 10.18 -2.54 -3.70
N ASP A 182 10.23 -1.36 -3.09
CA ASP A 182 9.49 -0.20 -3.56
C ASP A 182 10.45 0.80 -4.23
N LEU A 183 10.22 1.05 -5.51
CA LEU A 183 10.93 2.01 -6.36
C LEU A 183 10.00 3.13 -6.86
N ALA A 184 8.86 3.38 -6.20
CA ALA A 184 7.91 4.39 -6.61
C ALA A 184 8.57 5.80 -6.65
N HIS A 185 8.07 6.67 -7.52
CA HIS A 185 8.53 8.06 -7.65
C HIS A 185 10.06 8.20 -7.85
N ASN A 186 10.64 7.37 -8.71
CA ASN A 186 12.07 7.41 -9.01
C ASN A 186 12.39 7.92 -10.42
N GLU A 187 11.39 8.38 -11.19
CA GLU A 187 11.58 8.93 -12.53
C GLU A 187 12.28 7.95 -13.50
N LEU A 188 12.07 6.65 -13.32
CA LEU A 188 12.73 5.62 -14.14
C LEU A 188 12.39 5.76 -15.63
N GLY A 189 11.21 6.29 -15.99
CA GLY A 189 10.82 6.57 -17.35
C GLY A 189 11.70 7.59 -18.07
N LYS A 190 12.62 8.29 -17.40
CA LYS A 190 13.64 9.11 -18.06
C LYS A 190 14.72 8.29 -18.75
N GLN A 191 14.88 7.00 -18.39
CA GLN A 191 15.76 6.07 -19.07
C GLN A 191 15.12 5.58 -20.37
N ASP A 192 15.91 5.29 -21.38
CA ASP A 192 15.40 4.71 -22.63
C ASP A 192 14.82 3.30 -22.43
N GLY A 193 13.97 2.87 -23.38
CA GLY A 193 13.28 1.59 -23.28
C GLY A 193 14.21 0.38 -23.23
N ALA A 194 15.35 0.41 -23.93
CA ALA A 194 16.34 -0.67 -23.92
C ALA A 194 17.00 -0.78 -22.53
N THR A 195 17.36 0.35 -21.93
CA THR A 195 17.88 0.42 -20.57
C THR A 195 16.87 -0.15 -19.57
N LEU A 196 15.60 0.28 -19.64
CA LEU A 196 14.55 -0.21 -18.73
C LEU A 196 14.32 -1.72 -18.87
N ALA A 197 14.33 -2.26 -20.08
CA ALA A 197 14.22 -3.71 -20.31
C ALA A 197 15.37 -4.46 -19.65
N ILE A 198 16.60 -3.94 -19.72
CA ILE A 198 17.78 -4.53 -19.03
C ILE A 198 17.61 -4.45 -17.52
N LEU A 199 17.18 -3.30 -16.97
CA LEU A 199 16.97 -3.12 -15.54
C LEU A 199 15.97 -4.14 -14.99
N PHE A 200 14.83 -4.31 -15.67
CA PHE A 200 13.78 -5.22 -15.18
C PHE A 200 14.10 -6.70 -15.42
N SER A 201 14.93 -7.02 -16.42
CA SER A 201 15.44 -8.39 -16.61
C SER A 201 16.30 -8.84 -15.43
N ALA A 202 16.93 -7.92 -14.70
CA ALA A 202 17.71 -8.24 -13.49
C ALA A 202 16.86 -8.94 -12.42
N PHE A 203 15.55 -8.70 -12.39
CA PHE A 203 14.65 -9.36 -11.43
C PHE A 203 14.47 -10.86 -11.70
N GLN A 204 14.79 -11.38 -12.89
CA GLN A 204 14.74 -12.83 -13.19
C GLN A 204 15.62 -13.66 -12.25
N HIS A 205 16.71 -13.07 -11.74
CA HIS A 205 17.66 -13.73 -10.84
C HIS A 205 17.57 -13.24 -9.38
N SER A 206 16.54 -12.48 -9.06
CA SER A 206 16.28 -11.99 -7.70
C SER A 206 15.31 -12.91 -6.94
N LEU A 207 15.07 -12.62 -5.66
CA LEU A 207 13.98 -13.22 -4.87
C LEU A 207 12.83 -12.23 -4.64
N ILE A 208 12.80 -11.11 -5.38
CA ILE A 208 11.79 -10.07 -5.26
C ILE A 208 10.46 -10.58 -5.82
N THR A 209 9.46 -10.66 -4.97
CA THR A 209 8.10 -11.09 -5.32
C THR A 209 7.12 -9.92 -5.42
N HIS A 210 7.42 -8.79 -4.76
CA HIS A 210 6.60 -7.59 -4.79
C HIS A 210 7.46 -6.42 -5.24
N LEU A 211 7.05 -5.79 -6.34
CA LEU A 211 7.76 -4.66 -6.94
C LEU A 211 6.83 -3.46 -7.10
N GLY A 212 7.15 -2.36 -6.44
CA GLY A 212 6.50 -1.06 -6.60
C GLY A 212 7.21 -0.22 -7.66
N LEU A 213 6.49 0.15 -8.72
CA LEU A 213 6.95 1.05 -9.79
C LEU A 213 5.97 2.23 -9.99
N ARG A 214 5.16 2.53 -9.00
CA ARG A 214 4.21 3.65 -9.04
C ARG A 214 4.90 4.96 -9.37
N SER A 215 4.25 5.84 -10.15
CA SER A 215 4.72 7.22 -10.44
C SER A 215 6.18 7.27 -10.91
N ASN A 216 6.51 6.49 -11.93
CA ASN A 216 7.87 6.45 -12.51
C ASN A 216 7.95 7.10 -13.89
N ASP A 217 6.94 7.88 -14.30
CA ASP A 217 6.89 8.57 -15.60
C ASP A 217 7.01 7.62 -16.80
N LEU A 218 6.50 6.39 -16.69
CA LEU A 218 6.64 5.37 -17.73
C LEU A 218 5.91 5.76 -19.03
N TYR A 219 4.97 6.73 -18.98
CA TYR A 219 4.33 7.31 -20.16
C TYR A 219 5.32 7.96 -21.15
N LEU A 220 6.54 8.27 -20.71
CA LEU A 220 7.61 8.77 -21.59
C LEU A 220 8.12 7.72 -22.57
N ARG A 221 7.71 6.49 -22.43
CA ARG A 221 8.06 5.37 -23.31
C ARG A 221 6.97 5.15 -24.36
N THR A 222 7.36 4.71 -25.55
CA THR A 222 6.38 4.23 -26.53
C THR A 222 5.77 2.92 -26.06
N GLY A 223 4.57 2.58 -26.55
CA GLY A 223 3.92 1.31 -26.22
C GLY A 223 4.78 0.10 -26.56
N THR A 224 5.56 0.15 -27.66
CA THR A 224 6.52 -0.92 -28.03
C THR A 224 7.62 -1.07 -26.99
N GLU A 225 8.20 0.04 -26.50
CA GLU A 225 9.22 0.01 -25.45
C GLU A 225 8.64 -0.51 -24.13
N PHE A 226 7.42 -0.09 -23.79
CA PHE A 226 6.73 -0.54 -22.58
C PHE A 226 6.38 -2.04 -22.65
N ASN A 227 5.98 -2.55 -23.81
CA ASN A 227 5.79 -3.97 -24.06
C ASN A 227 7.09 -4.77 -23.81
N ALA A 228 8.22 -4.30 -24.33
CA ALA A 228 9.52 -4.93 -24.08
C ALA A 228 9.89 -4.93 -22.59
N LEU A 229 9.54 -3.86 -21.88
CA LEU A 229 9.71 -3.73 -20.43
C LEU A 229 8.88 -4.77 -19.67
N LEU A 230 7.59 -4.94 -19.99
CA LEU A 230 6.75 -5.95 -19.37
C LEU A 230 7.23 -7.37 -19.68
N HIS A 231 7.71 -7.60 -20.89
CA HIS A 231 8.28 -8.89 -21.30
C HIS A 231 9.53 -9.29 -20.49
N ALA A 232 10.28 -8.30 -19.96
CA ALA A 232 11.44 -8.54 -19.11
C ALA A 232 11.10 -9.25 -17.79
N PHE A 233 9.83 -9.23 -17.34
CA PHE A 233 9.38 -9.97 -16.17
C PHE A 233 9.17 -11.48 -16.42
N LYS A 234 9.25 -11.94 -17.66
CA LYS A 234 9.12 -13.36 -17.98
C LYS A 234 10.21 -14.18 -17.28
N GLY A 235 9.78 -15.17 -16.49
CA GLY A 235 10.68 -15.99 -15.68
C GLY A 235 11.20 -15.33 -14.40
N SER A 236 10.76 -14.10 -14.09
CA SER A 236 11.04 -13.50 -12.78
C SER A 236 10.10 -14.06 -11.70
N PRO A 237 10.50 -14.03 -10.41
CA PRO A 237 9.65 -14.44 -9.29
C PRO A 237 8.61 -13.37 -8.91
N VAL A 238 8.56 -12.23 -9.60
CA VAL A 238 7.63 -11.13 -9.30
C VAL A 238 6.19 -11.60 -9.50
N THR A 239 5.41 -11.56 -8.43
CA THR A 239 3.99 -11.93 -8.41
C THR A 239 3.07 -10.73 -8.21
N HIS A 240 3.57 -9.65 -7.59
CA HIS A 240 2.86 -8.41 -7.35
C HIS A 240 3.61 -7.28 -8.04
N LEU A 241 2.96 -6.62 -9.00
CA LEU A 241 3.51 -5.50 -9.74
C LEU A 241 2.59 -4.29 -9.61
N ASP A 242 3.13 -3.20 -9.05
CA ASP A 242 2.44 -1.93 -8.99
C ASP A 242 2.96 -0.99 -10.09
N LEU A 243 2.11 -0.71 -11.06
CA LEU A 243 2.33 0.22 -12.17
C LEU A 243 1.38 1.43 -12.10
N SER A 244 0.80 1.70 -10.94
CA SER A 244 -0.14 2.81 -10.78
C SER A 244 0.53 4.16 -11.03
N ASP A 245 -0.27 5.14 -11.43
CA ASP A 245 0.16 6.54 -11.59
C ASP A 245 1.37 6.68 -12.56
N ASN A 246 1.30 6.01 -13.72
CA ASN A 246 2.32 6.07 -14.76
C ASN A 246 1.84 6.69 -16.07
N GLY A 247 0.60 7.23 -16.10
CA GLY A 247 0.07 8.02 -17.21
C GLY A 247 -0.10 7.23 -18.50
N PHE A 248 -0.57 5.99 -18.46
CA PHE A 248 -0.65 5.12 -19.64
C PHE A 248 -1.44 5.73 -20.81
N TYR A 249 -2.47 6.54 -20.52
CA TYR A 249 -3.24 7.23 -21.56
C TYR A 249 -2.39 8.22 -22.41
N LEU A 250 -1.22 8.65 -21.90
CA LEU A 250 -0.31 9.56 -22.60
C LEU A 250 0.72 8.83 -23.49
N MET A 251 0.78 7.50 -23.42
CA MET A 251 1.77 6.72 -24.19
C MET A 251 1.49 6.86 -25.70
N ALA A 252 2.48 7.35 -26.44
CA ALA A 252 2.41 7.41 -27.90
C ALA A 252 2.52 6.02 -28.53
N ASP A 253 1.81 5.84 -29.65
CA ASP A 253 1.90 4.64 -30.50
C ASP A 253 1.71 3.32 -29.74
N THR A 254 0.78 3.29 -28.78
CA THR A 254 0.58 2.12 -27.91
C THR A 254 -0.37 1.12 -28.56
N PRO A 255 0.08 -0.10 -28.86
CA PRO A 255 -0.81 -1.18 -29.25
C PRO A 255 -1.52 -1.73 -28.01
N PHE A 256 -2.55 -1.03 -27.50
CA PHE A 256 -3.27 -1.39 -26.28
C PHE A 256 -3.82 -2.82 -26.32
N GLU A 257 -4.17 -3.33 -27.50
CA GLU A 257 -4.67 -4.69 -27.71
C GLU A 257 -3.66 -5.79 -27.32
N THR A 258 -2.37 -5.48 -27.21
CA THR A 258 -1.32 -6.44 -26.87
C THR A 258 -0.53 -6.06 -25.61
N LEU A 259 -0.89 -4.95 -24.97
CA LEU A 259 -0.08 -4.40 -23.87
C LEU A 259 0.09 -5.40 -22.71
N PHE A 260 -1.00 -6.02 -22.23
CA PHE A 260 -0.90 -7.00 -21.17
C PHE A 260 -0.51 -8.41 -21.70
N ASP A 261 -0.62 -8.68 -22.99
CA ASP A 261 -0.08 -9.92 -23.57
C ASP A 261 1.41 -10.07 -23.27
N ALA A 262 2.15 -8.96 -23.14
CA ALA A 262 3.56 -8.97 -22.75
C ALA A 262 3.82 -9.61 -21.37
N LEU A 263 2.81 -9.69 -20.50
CA LEU A 263 2.89 -10.41 -19.23
C LEU A 263 2.70 -11.92 -19.36
N GLN A 264 2.41 -12.44 -20.56
CA GLN A 264 2.26 -13.87 -20.79
C GLN A 264 3.54 -14.65 -20.43
N GLY A 265 3.38 -15.64 -19.55
CA GLY A 265 4.50 -16.45 -19.06
C GLY A 265 5.31 -15.79 -17.94
N SER A 266 4.86 -14.63 -17.43
CA SER A 266 5.32 -14.10 -16.14
C SER A 266 4.56 -14.77 -14.98
N SER A 267 5.06 -14.59 -13.75
CA SER A 267 4.41 -15.06 -12.52
C SER A 267 3.46 -14.02 -11.92
N ILE A 268 3.23 -12.90 -12.62
CA ILE A 268 2.46 -11.76 -12.10
C ILE A 268 0.99 -12.17 -11.99
N SER A 269 0.50 -12.23 -10.75
CA SER A 269 -0.88 -12.55 -10.39
C SER A 269 -1.64 -11.37 -9.81
N HIS A 270 -0.93 -10.35 -9.31
CA HIS A 270 -1.48 -9.12 -8.79
C HIS A 270 -0.89 -7.95 -9.57
N LEU A 271 -1.77 -7.23 -10.27
CA LEU A 271 -1.41 -6.09 -11.10
C LEU A 271 -2.18 -4.87 -10.65
N ASN A 272 -1.48 -3.80 -10.33
CA ASN A 272 -2.08 -2.50 -10.04
C ASN A 272 -1.79 -1.55 -11.21
N VAL A 273 -2.84 -1.08 -11.88
CA VAL A 273 -2.81 -0.07 -12.96
C VAL A 273 -3.73 1.11 -12.64
N SER A 274 -4.02 1.35 -11.36
CA SER A 274 -4.82 2.50 -10.93
C SER A 274 -4.14 3.83 -11.27
N CYS A 275 -4.91 4.92 -11.34
CA CYS A 275 -4.41 6.28 -11.61
C CYS A 275 -3.63 6.38 -12.94
N ASN A 276 -4.06 5.72 -14.00
CA ASN A 276 -3.38 5.74 -15.30
C ASN A 276 -4.17 6.44 -16.41
N GLY A 277 -5.32 7.05 -16.09
CA GLY A 277 -6.17 7.76 -17.03
C GLY A 277 -6.79 6.85 -18.09
N LEU A 278 -6.98 5.55 -17.81
CA LEU A 278 -7.47 4.57 -18.80
C LEU A 278 -8.84 4.95 -19.37
N GLY A 279 -9.65 5.72 -18.65
CA GLY A 279 -10.92 6.24 -19.13
C GLY A 279 -10.78 7.24 -20.29
N GLU A 280 -9.63 7.83 -20.53
CA GLU A 280 -9.37 8.70 -21.67
C GLU A 280 -9.19 7.93 -22.99
N LEU A 281 -8.87 6.63 -22.92
CA LEU A 281 -8.76 5.76 -24.10
C LEU A 281 -10.13 5.58 -24.76
N ASP A 282 -10.16 5.36 -26.08
CA ASP A 282 -11.40 4.99 -26.73
C ASP A 282 -11.89 3.59 -26.28
N LEU A 283 -13.18 3.30 -26.50
CA LEU A 283 -13.75 2.03 -26.05
C LEU A 283 -13.09 0.81 -26.70
N THR A 284 -12.65 0.93 -27.96
CA THR A 284 -12.00 -0.16 -28.68
C THR A 284 -10.63 -0.49 -28.05
N GLU A 285 -9.82 0.53 -27.81
CA GLU A 285 -8.52 0.42 -27.15
C GLU A 285 -8.66 -0.16 -25.74
N LEU A 286 -9.58 0.39 -24.95
CA LEU A 286 -9.81 -0.02 -23.57
C LEU A 286 -10.33 -1.46 -23.49
N THR A 287 -11.26 -1.85 -24.35
CA THR A 287 -11.80 -3.22 -24.44
C THR A 287 -10.72 -4.21 -24.88
N ALA A 288 -9.89 -3.82 -25.83
CA ALA A 288 -8.77 -4.63 -26.31
C ALA A 288 -7.72 -4.82 -25.21
N LEU A 289 -7.38 -3.76 -24.47
CA LEU A 289 -6.47 -3.82 -23.31
C LEU A 289 -6.95 -4.83 -22.26
N PHE A 290 -8.22 -4.75 -21.85
CA PHE A 290 -8.76 -5.67 -20.84
C PHE A 290 -8.90 -7.11 -21.37
N SER A 291 -9.22 -7.28 -22.67
CA SER A 291 -9.28 -8.60 -23.32
C SER A 291 -7.90 -9.29 -23.35
N SER A 292 -6.82 -8.55 -23.41
CA SER A 292 -5.45 -9.10 -23.44
C SER A 292 -5.06 -9.81 -22.13
N LEU A 293 -5.76 -9.55 -21.02
CA LEU A 293 -5.56 -10.26 -19.74
C LEU A 293 -5.87 -11.76 -19.83
N LYS A 294 -6.60 -12.24 -20.83
CA LYS A 294 -6.92 -13.68 -21.03
C LYS A 294 -5.68 -14.58 -21.14
N THR A 295 -4.56 -14.04 -21.58
CA THR A 295 -3.30 -14.77 -21.79
C THR A 295 -2.39 -14.78 -20.58
N THR A 296 -2.76 -14.05 -19.53
CA THR A 296 -1.94 -13.79 -18.33
C THR A 296 -2.33 -14.64 -17.14
N GLU A 297 -1.50 -14.66 -16.10
CA GLU A 297 -1.78 -15.26 -14.80
C GLU A 297 -2.44 -14.26 -13.81
N VAL A 298 -2.79 -13.05 -14.27
CA VAL A 298 -3.37 -12.00 -13.43
C VAL A 298 -4.73 -12.43 -12.90
N SER A 299 -4.82 -12.54 -11.59
CA SER A 299 -6.04 -12.91 -10.85
C SER A 299 -6.59 -11.76 -10.00
N HIS A 300 -5.75 -10.77 -9.71
CA HIS A 300 -6.08 -9.55 -8.97
C HIS A 300 -5.67 -8.34 -9.80
N LEU A 301 -6.63 -7.54 -10.23
CA LEU A 301 -6.41 -6.29 -10.96
C LEU A 301 -6.94 -5.13 -10.13
N ASP A 302 -6.11 -4.13 -9.87
CA ASP A 302 -6.56 -2.84 -9.39
C ASP A 302 -6.56 -1.84 -10.54
N ALA A 303 -7.73 -1.37 -10.93
CA ALA A 303 -7.97 -0.41 -12.00
C ALA A 303 -8.75 0.82 -11.48
N GLY A 304 -8.70 1.09 -10.16
CA GLY A 304 -9.33 2.25 -9.55
C GLY A 304 -8.72 3.57 -10.00
N ASP A 305 -9.44 4.67 -9.78
CA ASP A 305 -8.97 6.03 -10.08
C ASP A 305 -8.42 6.18 -11.53
N ASN A 306 -9.21 5.70 -12.51
CA ASN A 306 -8.86 5.70 -13.93
C ASN A 306 -9.84 6.50 -14.79
N GLU A 307 -10.59 7.43 -14.20
CA GLU A 307 -11.50 8.34 -14.92
C GLU A 307 -12.60 7.59 -15.71
N PHE A 308 -13.07 6.44 -15.19
CA PHE A 308 -14.13 5.65 -15.81
C PHE A 308 -15.50 6.33 -15.74
N ASP A 309 -15.65 7.41 -15.00
CA ASP A 309 -16.82 8.29 -15.01
C ASP A 309 -17.08 8.95 -16.37
N SER A 310 -16.03 9.11 -17.19
CA SER A 310 -16.13 9.60 -18.58
C SER A 310 -16.88 8.63 -19.50
N LYS A 311 -17.03 7.35 -19.17
CA LYS A 311 -17.69 6.30 -19.96
C LYS A 311 -19.16 6.15 -19.59
N THR A 312 -20.01 5.78 -20.54
CA THR A 312 -21.42 5.42 -20.28
C THR A 312 -21.51 4.08 -19.54
N ALA A 313 -22.70 3.77 -19.00
CA ALA A 313 -22.93 2.48 -18.34
C ALA A 313 -22.78 1.30 -19.30
N GLU A 314 -23.23 1.45 -20.56
CA GLU A 314 -23.12 0.46 -21.62
C GLU A 314 -21.67 0.24 -22.05
N GLU A 315 -20.88 1.30 -22.14
CA GLU A 315 -19.44 1.20 -22.44
C GLU A 315 -18.68 0.47 -21.33
N LEU A 316 -18.96 0.78 -20.05
CA LEU A 316 -18.37 0.06 -18.92
C LEU A 316 -18.84 -1.40 -18.88
N ALA A 317 -20.09 -1.67 -19.22
CA ALA A 317 -20.60 -3.04 -19.32
C ALA A 317 -19.85 -3.83 -20.41
N ALA A 318 -19.64 -3.24 -21.59
CA ALA A 318 -18.86 -3.86 -22.66
C ALA A 318 -17.40 -4.09 -22.25
N LEU A 319 -16.80 -3.13 -21.54
CA LEU A 319 -15.45 -3.26 -20.97
C LEU A 319 -15.36 -4.44 -20.01
N PHE A 320 -16.31 -4.59 -19.08
CA PHE A 320 -16.29 -5.66 -18.11
C PHE A 320 -16.61 -7.03 -18.70
N ASP A 321 -17.45 -7.09 -19.74
CA ASP A 321 -17.68 -8.34 -20.49
C ASP A 321 -16.39 -8.83 -21.18
N ALA A 322 -15.50 -7.93 -21.59
CA ALA A 322 -14.21 -8.27 -22.16
C ALA A 322 -13.31 -9.08 -21.22
N LEU A 323 -13.57 -9.06 -19.90
CA LEU A 323 -12.88 -9.87 -18.90
C LEU A 323 -13.36 -11.34 -18.86
N THR A 324 -14.33 -11.75 -19.65
CA THR A 324 -15.00 -13.07 -19.59
C THR A 324 -14.02 -14.25 -19.68
N HIS A 325 -12.94 -14.09 -20.42
CA HIS A 325 -11.94 -15.14 -20.62
C HIS A 325 -10.66 -14.95 -19.77
N SER A 326 -10.65 -13.96 -18.87
CA SER A 326 -9.54 -13.72 -17.96
C SER A 326 -9.55 -14.68 -16.77
N ARG A 327 -8.45 -14.71 -16.01
CA ARG A 327 -8.34 -15.43 -14.72
C ARG A 327 -8.68 -14.57 -13.51
N LEU A 328 -9.23 -13.37 -13.73
CA LEU A 328 -9.52 -12.41 -12.67
C LEU A 328 -10.55 -12.97 -11.68
N ILE A 329 -10.24 -12.89 -10.41
CA ILE A 329 -11.13 -13.20 -9.30
C ILE A 329 -11.42 -11.98 -8.43
N HIS A 330 -10.53 -10.97 -8.47
CA HIS A 330 -10.66 -9.72 -7.74
C HIS A 330 -10.45 -8.53 -8.68
N LEU A 331 -11.34 -7.54 -8.63
CA LEU A 331 -11.26 -6.31 -9.40
C LEU A 331 -11.36 -5.09 -8.49
N GLY A 332 -10.33 -4.24 -8.49
CA GLY A 332 -10.31 -2.94 -7.82
C GLY A 332 -10.91 -1.86 -8.71
N LEU A 333 -11.89 -1.15 -8.19
CA LEU A 333 -12.62 -0.07 -8.84
C LEU A 333 -12.88 1.08 -7.83
N ASN A 334 -11.94 1.31 -6.92
CA ASN A 334 -12.04 2.44 -5.99
C ASN A 334 -11.85 3.76 -6.74
N ASP A 335 -12.55 4.80 -6.29
CA ASP A 335 -12.48 6.16 -6.82
C ASP A 335 -12.79 6.23 -8.34
N CYS A 336 -13.84 5.48 -8.77
CA CYS A 336 -14.39 5.49 -10.13
C CYS A 336 -15.70 6.29 -10.23
N HIS A 337 -16.02 7.11 -9.23
CA HIS A 337 -17.18 7.98 -9.13
C HIS A 337 -18.54 7.27 -9.31
N PHE A 338 -18.65 6.01 -8.94
CA PHE A 338 -19.89 5.24 -9.04
C PHE A 338 -21.04 5.82 -8.21
N HIS A 339 -20.76 6.64 -7.20
CA HIS A 339 -21.79 7.34 -6.43
C HIS A 339 -22.58 8.38 -7.25
N GLU A 340 -22.06 8.82 -8.38
CA GLU A 340 -22.73 9.75 -9.31
C GLU A 340 -23.66 9.03 -10.29
N ARG A 341 -23.61 7.69 -10.38
CA ARG A 341 -24.42 6.86 -11.26
C ARG A 341 -25.76 6.51 -10.63
N THR A 342 -26.79 6.39 -11.45
CA THR A 342 -28.09 5.86 -11.00
C THR A 342 -27.99 4.38 -10.63
N ALA A 343 -28.94 3.89 -9.83
CA ALA A 343 -28.99 2.46 -9.47
C ALA A 343 -29.19 1.55 -10.69
N ASP A 344 -29.91 2.02 -11.73
CA ASP A 344 -30.13 1.27 -12.98
C ASP A 344 -28.82 1.17 -13.77
N GLU A 345 -28.06 2.24 -13.91
CA GLU A 345 -26.73 2.23 -14.54
C GLU A 345 -25.78 1.28 -13.79
N LEU A 346 -25.75 1.34 -12.46
CA LEU A 346 -24.93 0.43 -11.65
C LEU A 346 -25.36 -1.05 -11.84
N ASN A 347 -26.65 -1.33 -11.98
CA ASN A 347 -27.12 -2.67 -12.31
C ASN A 347 -26.60 -3.12 -13.69
N VAL A 348 -26.61 -2.25 -14.71
CA VAL A 348 -26.05 -2.57 -16.04
C VAL A 348 -24.56 -2.88 -15.91
N ILE A 349 -23.81 -2.01 -15.25
CA ILE A 349 -22.35 -2.12 -15.09
C ILE A 349 -21.96 -3.42 -14.34
N PHE A 350 -22.52 -3.63 -13.14
CA PHE A 350 -22.09 -4.75 -12.30
C PHE A 350 -22.62 -6.11 -12.76
N ASN A 351 -23.77 -6.16 -13.44
CA ASN A 351 -24.27 -7.41 -14.03
C ASN A 351 -23.44 -7.88 -15.23
N ALA A 352 -22.72 -7.00 -15.90
CA ALA A 352 -21.81 -7.35 -16.99
C ALA A 352 -20.51 -8.02 -16.50
N LEU A 353 -20.18 -7.89 -15.21
CA LEU A 353 -19.00 -8.55 -14.65
C LEU A 353 -19.13 -10.07 -14.73
N PRO A 354 -18.13 -10.77 -15.30
CA PRO A 354 -18.12 -12.22 -15.39
C PRO A 354 -18.29 -12.91 -14.03
N VAL A 355 -18.97 -14.04 -13.99
CA VAL A 355 -19.32 -14.76 -12.74
C VAL A 355 -18.10 -15.25 -11.93
N HIS A 356 -16.96 -15.44 -12.59
CA HIS A 356 -15.72 -15.85 -11.93
C HIS A 356 -15.05 -14.72 -11.12
N ILE A 357 -15.41 -13.45 -11.38
CA ILE A 357 -15.00 -12.32 -10.53
C ILE A 357 -15.82 -12.38 -9.25
N ARG A 358 -15.14 -12.69 -8.14
CA ARG A 358 -15.74 -13.03 -6.85
C ARG A 358 -15.82 -11.86 -5.89
N SER A 359 -14.97 -10.85 -6.07
CA SER A 359 -15.00 -9.66 -5.23
C SER A 359 -14.56 -8.41 -5.96
N ILE A 360 -15.05 -7.28 -5.46
CA ILE A 360 -14.65 -5.93 -5.90
C ILE A 360 -14.09 -5.14 -4.73
N LYS A 361 -13.18 -4.21 -5.06
CA LYS A 361 -12.63 -3.23 -4.13
C LYS A 361 -13.19 -1.85 -4.48
N LEU A 362 -13.77 -1.14 -3.52
CA LEU A 362 -14.40 0.16 -3.69
C LEU A 362 -13.92 1.14 -2.60
N SER A 363 -13.99 2.43 -2.89
CA SER A 363 -13.72 3.49 -1.90
C SER A 363 -14.85 3.56 -0.86
N LEU A 364 -14.49 3.59 0.42
CA LEU A 364 -15.45 3.80 1.51
C LEU A 364 -16.13 5.16 1.39
N GLN A 365 -15.38 6.18 0.95
CA GLN A 365 -15.87 7.54 0.77
C GLN A 365 -16.97 7.58 -0.28
N GLU A 366 -16.78 6.94 -1.45
CA GLU A 366 -17.78 6.84 -2.50
C GLU A 366 -19.03 6.09 -2.03
N VAL A 367 -18.85 4.90 -1.45
CA VAL A 367 -19.96 4.05 -1.01
C VAL A 367 -20.79 4.73 0.08
N THR A 368 -20.20 5.60 0.90
CA THR A 368 -20.92 6.40 1.90
C THR A 368 -21.81 7.48 1.26
N GLN A 369 -21.47 7.97 0.09
CA GLN A 369 -22.25 8.97 -0.67
C GLN A 369 -23.41 8.34 -1.43
N MET A 370 -23.35 7.03 -1.74
CA MET A 370 -24.40 6.29 -2.44
C MET A 370 -25.71 6.25 -1.63
N ASP A 371 -26.82 6.30 -2.31
CA ASP A 371 -28.12 6.02 -1.72
C ASP A 371 -28.34 4.49 -1.50
N TYR A 372 -29.51 4.13 -0.96
CA TYR A 372 -29.82 2.72 -0.67
C TYR A 372 -29.93 1.89 -1.95
N GLU A 373 -30.57 2.38 -3.00
CA GLU A 373 -30.79 1.63 -4.24
C GLU A 373 -29.48 1.40 -5.01
N GLN A 374 -28.59 2.37 -5.01
CA GLN A 374 -27.24 2.26 -5.57
C GLN A 374 -26.44 1.15 -4.86
N ARG A 375 -26.43 1.14 -3.52
CA ARG A 375 -25.75 0.08 -2.75
C ARG A 375 -26.38 -1.29 -2.97
N GLN A 376 -27.72 -1.36 -3.13
CA GLN A 376 -28.41 -2.60 -3.47
C GLN A 376 -28.04 -3.13 -4.88
N ALA A 377 -27.79 -2.25 -5.85
CA ALA A 377 -27.32 -2.67 -7.17
C ALA A 377 -25.98 -3.43 -7.05
N ILE A 378 -25.04 -2.94 -6.24
CA ILE A 378 -23.77 -3.61 -5.97
C ILE A 378 -24.01 -4.96 -5.24
N GLN A 379 -24.86 -4.95 -4.22
CA GLN A 379 -25.12 -6.13 -3.39
C GLN A 379 -25.82 -7.26 -4.16
N ARG A 380 -26.65 -6.96 -5.14
CA ARG A 380 -27.25 -7.97 -6.04
C ARG A 380 -26.21 -8.82 -6.73
N ARG A 381 -25.10 -8.21 -7.17
CA ARG A 381 -23.99 -8.90 -7.84
C ARG A 381 -23.03 -9.54 -6.83
N PHE A 382 -22.82 -8.91 -5.66
CA PHE A 382 -21.92 -9.34 -4.59
C PHE A 382 -22.68 -9.48 -3.27
N PRO A 383 -23.46 -10.57 -3.08
CA PRO A 383 -24.40 -10.69 -1.96
C PRO A 383 -23.74 -10.88 -0.60
N ARG A 384 -22.44 -11.20 -0.54
CA ARG A 384 -21.73 -11.39 0.72
C ARG A 384 -20.84 -10.19 1.00
N ALA A 385 -20.83 -9.70 2.23
CA ALA A 385 -20.02 -8.56 2.64
C ALA A 385 -18.53 -8.71 2.34
N GLU A 386 -18.00 -9.93 2.45
CA GLU A 386 -16.58 -10.24 2.17
C GLU A 386 -16.22 -10.10 0.68
N GLN A 387 -17.21 -10.05 -0.20
CA GLN A 387 -17.02 -9.85 -1.63
C GLN A 387 -16.89 -8.35 -2.01
N ILE A 388 -17.26 -7.46 -1.10
CA ILE A 388 -17.16 -6.00 -1.26
C ILE A 388 -16.05 -5.53 -0.32
N ILE A 389 -14.89 -5.25 -0.88
CA ILE A 389 -13.72 -4.79 -0.12
C ILE A 389 -13.76 -3.26 -0.09
N LEU A 390 -13.92 -2.68 1.09
CA LEU A 390 -13.94 -1.23 1.25
C LEU A 390 -12.56 -0.72 1.68
N VAL A 391 -12.09 0.33 1.02
CA VAL A 391 -10.83 1.01 1.34
C VAL A 391 -11.14 2.39 1.90
N ASP A 392 -10.62 2.67 3.07
CA ASP A 392 -10.64 3.99 3.71
C ASP A 392 -9.36 4.72 3.33
N ASN A 393 -9.42 5.51 2.25
CA ASN A 393 -8.26 6.22 1.72
C ASN A 393 -7.72 7.29 2.68
N GLU A 394 -8.59 7.88 3.52
CA GLU A 394 -8.16 8.86 4.53
C GLU A 394 -7.27 8.24 5.62
N LYS A 395 -7.49 6.96 5.92
CA LYS A 395 -6.75 6.22 6.96
C LYS A 395 -5.79 5.18 6.38
N ASP A 396 -5.66 5.15 5.07
CA ASP A 396 -4.82 4.20 4.33
C ASP A 396 -5.00 2.76 4.86
N ARG A 397 -6.26 2.30 4.89
CA ARG A 397 -6.57 0.96 5.36
C ARG A 397 -7.73 0.29 4.62
N THR A 398 -7.62 -1.01 4.46
CA THR A 398 -8.69 -1.87 3.98
C THR A 398 -9.54 -2.35 5.15
N LEU A 399 -10.87 -2.24 5.03
CA LEU A 399 -11.80 -2.72 6.04
C LEU A 399 -12.04 -4.23 5.89
N ASN A 400 -12.06 -4.94 7.01
CA ASN A 400 -12.34 -6.36 7.05
C ASN A 400 -13.51 -6.67 8.00
N PRO A 401 -14.73 -6.92 7.46
CA PRO A 401 -15.92 -7.13 8.29
C PRO A 401 -15.90 -8.46 9.08
N SER A 402 -15.09 -9.43 8.66
CA SER A 402 -15.02 -10.75 9.31
C SER A 402 -14.07 -10.77 10.51
N SER A 403 -13.03 -9.95 10.52
CA SER A 403 -12.00 -9.94 11.57
C SER A 403 -12.09 -8.76 12.54
N ASN A 404 -12.79 -7.68 12.16
CA ASN A 404 -12.88 -6.45 12.93
C ASN A 404 -14.33 -6.04 13.16
N ARG A 405 -14.72 -5.90 14.45
CA ARG A 405 -16.09 -5.54 14.85
C ARG A 405 -16.48 -4.13 14.39
N ASP A 406 -15.54 -3.19 14.42
CA ASP A 406 -15.82 -1.82 14.00
C ASP A 406 -16.02 -1.75 12.50
N ASP A 407 -15.23 -2.48 11.71
CA ASP A 407 -15.44 -2.61 10.28
C ASP A 407 -16.78 -3.29 9.98
N ALA A 408 -17.13 -4.37 10.67
CA ALA A 408 -18.44 -5.00 10.54
C ALA A 408 -19.60 -4.03 10.82
N ASN A 409 -19.44 -3.09 11.76
CA ASN A 409 -20.42 -2.05 12.01
C ASN A 409 -20.54 -1.03 10.87
N VAL A 410 -19.45 -0.74 10.17
CA VAL A 410 -19.47 0.08 8.94
C VAL A 410 -20.31 -0.63 7.87
N TYR A 411 -20.04 -1.89 7.58
CA TYR A 411 -20.79 -2.67 6.59
C TYR A 411 -22.28 -2.80 6.93
N ARG A 412 -22.65 -2.93 8.23
CA ARG A 412 -24.06 -2.91 8.68
C ARG A 412 -24.73 -1.56 8.41
N ARG A 413 -24.05 -0.45 8.70
CA ARG A 413 -24.59 0.90 8.45
C ARG A 413 -24.79 1.18 6.96
N LEU A 414 -23.94 0.61 6.12
CA LEU A 414 -24.05 0.70 4.66
C LEU A 414 -25.09 -0.28 4.07
N GLY A 415 -25.61 -1.22 4.88
CA GLY A 415 -26.62 -2.19 4.45
C GLY A 415 -26.05 -3.45 3.79
N PHE A 416 -24.74 -3.64 3.76
CA PHE A 416 -24.10 -4.85 3.20
C PHE A 416 -24.14 -6.07 4.14
N ILE A 417 -24.45 -5.88 5.41
CA ILE A 417 -24.70 -6.94 6.37
C ILE A 417 -26.10 -6.73 6.93
N GLU A 418 -26.97 -7.72 6.73
CA GLU A 418 -28.30 -7.70 7.33
C GLU A 418 -28.18 -7.68 8.87
N VAL A 419 -28.82 -6.70 9.48
CA VAL A 419 -29.05 -6.70 10.91
C VAL A 419 -30.31 -7.53 11.11
N PRO A 420 -30.26 -8.68 11.81
CA PRO A 420 -31.47 -9.39 12.16
C PRO A 420 -32.38 -8.38 12.88
N VAL A 421 -33.51 -8.06 12.27
CA VAL A 421 -34.49 -7.18 12.93
C VAL A 421 -34.83 -7.87 14.26
N PRO A 422 -34.48 -7.31 15.41
CA PRO A 422 -34.83 -7.93 16.67
C PRO A 422 -36.33 -8.14 16.66
N SER A 423 -36.78 -9.35 16.95
CA SER A 423 -38.22 -9.57 17.13
C SER A 423 -38.74 -8.51 18.11
N LEU A 424 -40.00 -8.10 18.00
CA LEU A 424 -40.57 -7.11 18.92
C LEU A 424 -40.30 -7.49 20.38
N ALA A 425 -40.25 -8.77 20.70
CA ALA A 425 -39.83 -9.33 21.99
C ALA A 425 -38.35 -9.07 22.32
N GLY A 426 -37.44 -9.09 21.31
CA GLY A 426 -36.02 -8.78 21.50
C GLY A 426 -35.79 -7.29 21.75
N LEU A 427 -36.49 -6.43 21.01
CA LEU A 427 -36.42 -4.96 21.22
C LEU A 427 -36.94 -4.56 22.59
N THR A 428 -38.06 -5.14 23.02
CA THR A 428 -38.64 -4.89 24.36
C THR A 428 -37.73 -5.43 25.46
N SER A 429 -37.11 -6.61 25.29
CA SER A 429 -36.14 -7.15 26.25
C SER A 429 -34.90 -6.24 26.40
N CYS A 430 -34.31 -5.79 25.28
CA CYS A 430 -33.19 -4.85 25.33
C CYS A 430 -33.56 -3.53 25.98
N PHE A 431 -34.74 -2.99 25.68
CA PHE A 431 -35.22 -1.74 26.27
C PHE A 431 -35.43 -1.85 27.79
N VAL A 432 -35.96 -2.98 28.26
CA VAL A 432 -36.20 -3.24 29.69
C VAL A 432 -34.91 -3.45 30.46
N VAL A 433 -33.92 -4.18 29.86
CA VAL A 433 -32.62 -4.42 30.49
C VAL A 433 -31.78 -3.13 30.54
N SER A 434 -31.88 -2.25 29.55
CA SER A 434 -31.07 -1.02 29.50
C SER A 434 -31.59 0.10 30.39
N ASN A 435 -32.87 0.09 30.73
CA ASN A 435 -33.53 1.23 31.47
C ASN A 435 -33.88 0.97 32.93
N ASN A 436 -33.22 0.05 33.60
CA ASN A 436 -33.30 -0.14 35.07
C ASN A 436 -34.73 -0.28 35.71
N LEU A 437 -34.86 -1.13 36.65
CA LEU A 437 -36.02 -1.62 37.42
C LEU A 437 -37.23 -0.67 37.73
N ARG A 438 -37.11 0.61 37.45
CA ARG A 438 -38.26 1.56 37.56
C ARG A 438 -39.34 1.31 36.48
N PHE A 439 -39.02 0.65 35.39
CA PHE A 439 -39.94 0.38 34.29
C PHE A 439 -40.81 -0.87 34.49
N LYS A 440 -40.47 -1.75 35.42
CA LYS A 440 -41.19 -3.02 35.62
C LYS A 440 -42.70 -2.76 35.88
N ARG A 441 -43.05 -1.75 36.64
CA ARG A 441 -44.46 -1.37 36.93
C ARG A 441 -45.21 -0.77 35.74
N ASN A 442 -44.55 -0.13 34.82
CA ASN A 442 -45.18 0.46 33.63
C ASN A 442 -45.29 -0.54 32.47
N VAL A 443 -44.32 -1.46 32.34
CA VAL A 443 -44.34 -2.55 31.35
C VAL A 443 -45.50 -3.51 31.58
N GLU A 444 -45.82 -3.81 32.84
CA GLU A 444 -46.99 -4.65 33.20
C GLU A 444 -48.33 -4.05 32.78
N ARG A 445 -48.42 -2.72 32.59
CA ARG A 445 -49.65 -2.04 32.17
C ARG A 445 -49.82 -1.88 30.66
N VAL A 446 -48.74 -1.92 29.87
CA VAL A 446 -48.74 -1.49 28.47
C VAL A 446 -48.48 -2.61 27.49
N LEU A 447 -47.87 -3.75 27.90
CA LEU A 447 -47.53 -4.84 26.99
C LEU A 447 -48.58 -5.94 26.98
N PRO A 448 -48.84 -6.57 25.80
CA PRO A 448 -49.65 -7.76 25.71
C PRO A 448 -49.13 -8.92 26.56
N ASP A 449 -50.01 -9.79 27.04
CA ASP A 449 -49.68 -10.87 27.99
C ASP A 449 -48.69 -11.91 27.45
N GLU A 450 -48.65 -12.13 26.14
CA GLU A 450 -47.65 -12.99 25.50
C GLU A 450 -46.23 -12.41 25.57
N VAL A 451 -46.08 -11.10 25.56
CA VAL A 451 -44.80 -10.38 25.69
C VAL A 451 -44.35 -10.34 27.15
N LYS A 452 -45.30 -10.17 28.11
CA LYS A 452 -45.01 -10.21 29.55
C LYS A 452 -44.41 -11.55 29.99
N LYS A 453 -44.92 -12.68 29.46
CA LYS A 453 -44.42 -14.02 29.79
C LYS A 453 -43.01 -14.32 29.36
N ARG A 454 -42.45 -13.52 28.47
CA ARG A 454 -41.07 -13.64 27.97
C ARG A 454 -40.07 -12.72 28.61
N ILE A 455 -40.57 -11.70 29.35
CA ILE A 455 -39.75 -10.63 29.95
C ILE A 455 -39.68 -10.76 31.49
N LEU A 456 -40.69 -11.36 32.10
CA LEU A 456 -40.76 -11.70 33.51
C LEU A 456 -40.39 -13.16 33.74
#